data_a092b428501bb1794b947927d730fc88
#
_entry.id   a092b428501bb1794b947927d730fc88
#
_cell.length_a   1.000
_cell.length_b   1.000
_cell.length_c   1.000
_cell.angle_alpha   90.00
_cell.angle_beta   90.00
_cell.angle_gamma   90.00
#
_symmetry.space_group_name_H-M   'P 1'
#
loop_
_entity.id
_entity.type
_entity.pdbx_description
1 polymer ?
#
loop_
_entity_poly.entity_id
_entity_poly.type
_entity_poly.pdbx_seq_one_letter_code
_entity_poly.pdbx_strand_id
1 'polypeptide(L)'
;MTVDLSAAADPAAPLTPGPTPYSPALPARPRFPRPFPAFSLFTVSGAPTAAPAALRFPVLTYRFAYRLEPDMAVDRLLPTEEAADLIALTRDLADKELAPKVESHEKQELYPEGLFALLGQAGLLGLPYSEEFGGGGQPYEVYLQVLEELASRWAAVAVATSVHTLACHPLNAFGTPEQKEQWLPRMLAGEMIGGYSLSEPNAGSDAAALTCKAEPVDGGYRITGTKAWITHGGKADFYALFARTAPGAHGISCFLAPGQVEGLTFGAPEEKMGLNGVPTTAAYWDGALLAPERRIGAEGQGLSIAFSALDSGRLGIAACATGLAQAALDTAVAYANERTTFGRKIVDHQGLGFLLADMAAAVDSARATYLDAARRRDLGRPFSRQASVAKLIATDAAMKVTTDAVQVLGGYGYTRDFPVERYMREAKIMQIFEGTNQIQRLVISRQFAR
;
A
#
# COMPACT_ATOMS: atom_id res chain seq x y z
N MET A 1 1.43 29.33 -40.87
CA MET A 1 2.24 28.40 -41.66
C MET A 1 1.59 27.03 -41.52
N THR A 2 0.76 26.72 -42.50
CA THR A 2 0.04 25.46 -42.66
C THR A 2 0.98 24.49 -43.38
N VAL A 3 1.23 23.30 -42.84
CA VAL A 3 1.91 22.22 -43.55
C VAL A 3 0.87 21.15 -43.84
N ASP A 4 0.65 20.97 -45.16
CA ASP A 4 -0.21 19.97 -45.79
C ASP A 4 0.51 18.61 -45.81
N LEU A 5 -0.15 17.55 -45.35
CA LEU A 5 0.31 16.18 -45.44
C LEU A 5 -0.73 15.34 -46.21
N SER A 6 -0.67 15.42 -47.53
CA SER A 6 -1.28 14.45 -48.44
C SER A 6 -0.21 13.88 -49.35
N ALA A 7 0.23 12.65 -49.12
CA ALA A 7 0.90 11.82 -50.12
C ALA A 7 0.53 10.33 -49.87
N ALA A 8 -0.07 9.78 -50.90
CA ALA A 8 -0.67 8.46 -51.00
C ALA A 8 0.38 7.32 -50.96
N ALA A 9 -0.05 6.18 -50.45
CA ALA A 9 0.64 4.90 -50.55
C ALA A 9 0.35 4.22 -51.88
N ASP A 10 1.40 3.69 -52.52
CA ASP A 10 1.35 2.80 -53.68
C ASP A 10 1.72 1.37 -53.24
N PRO A 11 1.01 0.32 -53.64
CA PRO A 11 1.28 -1.04 -53.20
C PRO A 11 2.10 -1.86 -54.22
N ALA A 12 2.89 -2.77 -53.71
CA ALA A 12 3.45 -3.96 -54.36
C ALA A 12 4.80 -3.86 -55.10
N ALA A 13 5.86 -4.33 -54.39
CA ALA A 13 7.00 -5.04 -54.99
C ALA A 13 7.37 -6.25 -54.12
N PRO A 14 7.77 -7.40 -54.75
CA PRO A 14 7.98 -8.65 -54.03
C PRO A 14 9.34 -8.69 -53.31
N LEU A 15 9.33 -9.20 -52.09
CA LEU A 15 10.50 -9.38 -51.23
C LEU A 15 11.31 -10.59 -51.75
N THR A 16 12.59 -10.41 -52.04
CA THR A 16 13.59 -11.45 -52.20
C THR A 16 14.00 -12.04 -50.86
N PRO A 17 14.24 -13.36 -50.75
CA PRO A 17 14.62 -13.95 -49.43
C PRO A 17 16.08 -13.59 -49.12
N GLY A 18 16.27 -13.01 -47.94
CA GLY A 18 17.56 -12.77 -47.31
C GLY A 18 18.14 -14.02 -46.67
N PRO A 19 19.44 -14.02 -46.31
CA PRO A 19 20.17 -15.21 -45.89
C PRO A 19 19.71 -15.74 -44.54
N THR A 20 19.69 -17.06 -44.40
CA THR A 20 19.35 -17.84 -43.20
C THR A 20 20.20 -17.45 -41.97
N PRO A 21 19.62 -17.39 -40.76
CA PRO A 21 20.39 -17.11 -39.56
C PRO A 21 21.26 -18.29 -39.15
N TYR A 22 22.50 -17.96 -38.84
CA TYR A 22 23.53 -18.81 -38.28
C TYR A 22 23.06 -19.44 -36.98
N SER A 23 23.00 -20.78 -36.93
CA SER A 23 22.68 -21.53 -35.69
C SER A 23 24.02 -21.91 -35.02
N PRO A 24 24.32 -21.37 -33.81
CA PRO A 24 25.52 -21.84 -33.10
C PRO A 24 25.24 -23.21 -32.49
N ALA A 25 26.15 -24.15 -32.76
CA ALA A 25 26.16 -25.49 -32.18
C ALA A 25 26.27 -25.39 -30.64
N LEU A 26 25.36 -26.07 -29.93
CA LEU A 26 25.42 -26.24 -28.48
C LEU A 26 26.65 -27.06 -28.06
N PRO A 27 27.40 -26.64 -27.03
CA PRO A 27 28.49 -27.44 -26.49
C PRO A 27 27.96 -28.73 -25.85
N ALA A 28 28.72 -29.82 -26.01
CA ALA A 28 28.39 -31.12 -25.48
C ALA A 28 28.21 -31.10 -23.95
N ARG A 29 27.14 -31.74 -23.47
CA ARG A 29 26.84 -31.89 -22.03
C ARG A 29 27.96 -32.73 -21.36
N PRO A 30 28.43 -32.31 -20.14
CA PRO A 30 29.34 -33.13 -19.36
C PRO A 30 28.63 -34.40 -18.88
N ARG A 31 29.33 -35.56 -19.01
CA ARG A 31 28.86 -36.85 -18.49
C ARG A 31 28.95 -36.84 -16.97
N PHE A 32 27.82 -37.04 -16.30
CA PHE A 32 27.77 -37.28 -14.85
C PHE A 32 28.33 -38.70 -14.55
N PRO A 33 29.06 -38.88 -13.44
CA PRO A 33 29.48 -40.18 -12.97
C PRO A 33 28.29 -41.03 -12.47
N ARG A 34 28.42 -42.35 -12.59
CA ARG A 34 27.38 -43.33 -12.25
C ARG A 34 26.97 -43.29 -10.78
N PRO A 35 25.73 -43.72 -10.47
CA PRO A 35 25.20 -43.69 -9.09
C PRO A 35 25.87 -44.75 -8.20
N PHE A 36 25.96 -44.42 -6.92
CA PHE A 36 26.46 -45.28 -5.85
C PHE A 36 25.63 -46.58 -5.72
N PRO A 37 26.24 -47.69 -5.23
CA PRO A 37 25.54 -48.95 -5.08
C PRO A 37 24.47 -48.91 -3.99
N ALA A 38 23.40 -49.65 -4.26
CA ALA A 38 22.26 -49.80 -3.36
C ALA A 38 22.67 -50.47 -2.03
N PHE A 39 22.25 -49.88 -0.92
CA PHE A 39 22.30 -50.51 0.40
C PHE A 39 21.31 -51.69 0.43
N SER A 40 21.78 -52.88 0.77
CA SER A 40 20.98 -54.08 0.96
C SER A 40 20.14 -53.97 2.25
N LEU A 41 18.83 -54.20 2.11
CA LEU A 41 17.89 -54.40 3.19
C LEU A 41 18.20 -55.67 3.95
N PHE A 42 18.55 -55.55 5.24
CA PHE A 42 18.50 -56.67 6.19
C PHE A 42 17.05 -56.89 6.59
N THR A 43 16.49 -58.01 6.20
CA THR A 43 15.22 -58.50 6.72
C THR A 43 15.47 -59.19 8.06
N VAL A 44 14.92 -58.61 9.14
CA VAL A 44 14.81 -59.31 10.42
C VAL A 44 13.36 -59.76 10.59
N SER A 45 13.15 -61.06 10.57
CA SER A 45 11.91 -61.75 10.91
C SER A 45 11.76 -61.82 12.42
N GLY A 46 10.73 -61.22 12.99
CA GLY A 46 10.33 -61.34 14.41
C GLY A 46 8.86 -60.95 14.57
N ALA A 47 8.08 -61.84 15.17
CA ALA A 47 6.64 -61.76 15.33
C ALA A 47 6.18 -60.65 16.29
N PRO A 48 4.89 -60.24 16.25
CA PRO A 48 4.41 -58.98 16.81
C PRO A 48 4.13 -59.08 18.31
N THR A 49 4.72 -58.20 19.09
CA THR A 49 4.29 -57.95 20.46
C THR A 49 3.98 -56.48 20.66
N ALA A 50 2.76 -56.20 21.11
CA ALA A 50 2.25 -55.00 21.79
C ALA A 50 2.64 -53.63 21.23
N ALA A 51 1.64 -52.89 20.76
CA ALA A 51 1.76 -51.47 20.40
C ALA A 51 2.25 -50.63 21.60
N PRO A 52 3.32 -49.84 21.46
CA PRO A 52 3.69 -48.86 22.47
C PRO A 52 2.72 -47.68 22.45
N ALA A 53 2.36 -47.22 23.64
CA ALA A 53 1.56 -46.03 23.89
C ALA A 53 2.08 -44.85 23.10
N ALA A 54 1.18 -44.13 22.39
CA ALA A 54 1.48 -42.90 21.70
C ALA A 54 2.12 -41.90 22.68
N LEU A 55 3.42 -41.63 22.47
CA LEU A 55 4.09 -40.48 23.06
C LEU A 55 3.45 -39.23 22.51
N ARG A 56 2.48 -38.67 23.27
CA ARG A 56 2.00 -37.31 23.06
C ARG A 56 3.13 -36.37 23.44
N PHE A 57 3.86 -35.86 22.47
CA PHE A 57 4.68 -34.69 22.70
C PHE A 57 3.73 -33.53 23.03
N PRO A 58 3.97 -32.76 24.12
CA PRO A 58 3.22 -31.56 24.35
C PRO A 58 3.50 -30.60 23.18
N VAL A 59 2.47 -30.25 22.43
CA VAL A 59 2.53 -29.12 21.50
C VAL A 59 2.72 -27.89 22.39
N LEU A 60 3.97 -27.48 22.58
CA LEU A 60 4.29 -26.17 23.13
C LEU A 60 3.81 -25.15 22.11
N THR A 61 2.59 -24.68 22.29
CA THR A 61 2.11 -23.46 21.63
C THR A 61 2.88 -22.30 22.24
N TYR A 62 4.02 -21.97 21.69
CA TYR A 62 4.67 -20.71 21.96
C TYR A 62 3.80 -19.60 21.34
N ARG A 63 2.90 -19.04 22.14
CA ARG A 63 2.33 -17.72 21.87
C ARG A 63 3.43 -16.71 22.13
N PHE A 64 4.20 -16.39 21.11
CA PHE A 64 5.07 -15.22 21.14
C PHE A 64 4.19 -13.97 21.08
N ALA A 65 3.90 -13.39 22.23
CA ALA A 65 3.53 -11.99 22.30
C ALA A 65 4.83 -11.22 21.99
N TYR A 66 5.04 -10.88 20.72
CA TYR A 66 6.13 -10.00 20.31
C TYR A 66 5.91 -8.63 20.93
N ARG A 67 6.50 -8.39 22.09
CA ARG A 67 6.75 -7.05 22.59
C ARG A 67 8.10 -6.66 21.99
N LEU A 68 8.12 -5.71 21.05
CA LEU A 68 9.37 -5.08 20.64
C LEU A 68 10.03 -4.56 21.91
N GLU A 69 11.26 -4.99 22.17
CA GLU A 69 12.04 -4.42 23.27
C GLU A 69 12.19 -2.91 23.01
N PRO A 70 12.15 -2.06 24.04
CA PRO A 70 12.23 -0.60 23.88
C PRO A 70 13.45 -0.13 23.07
N ASP A 71 14.53 -0.91 23.08
CA ASP A 71 15.78 -0.61 22.37
C ASP A 71 15.70 -0.82 20.83
N MET A 72 14.62 -1.43 20.32
CA MET A 72 14.40 -1.63 18.86
C MET A 72 13.53 -0.54 18.25
N ALA A 73 13.03 0.41 19.03
CA ALA A 73 12.25 1.52 18.52
C ALA A 73 13.10 2.40 17.58
N VAL A 74 12.54 2.74 16.40
CA VAL A 74 13.22 3.64 15.46
C VAL A 74 13.51 4.97 16.15
N ASP A 75 14.78 5.36 16.19
CA ASP A 75 15.21 6.71 16.59
C ASP A 75 14.82 7.72 15.50
N ARG A 76 14.06 8.74 15.88
CA ARG A 76 13.47 9.69 14.94
C ARG A 76 13.95 11.09 15.21
N LEU A 77 14.42 11.75 14.18
CA LEU A 77 14.70 13.20 14.22
C LEU A 77 13.39 13.95 13.97
N LEU A 78 12.73 14.38 15.02
CA LEU A 78 11.45 15.06 14.99
C LEU A 78 11.60 16.57 15.12
N PRO A 79 10.77 17.39 14.46
CA PRO A 79 10.93 18.83 14.42
C PRO A 79 10.57 19.52 15.74
N THR A 80 9.72 18.93 16.58
CA THR A 80 9.21 19.51 17.82
C THR A 80 9.02 18.45 18.90
N GLU A 81 8.91 18.89 20.19
CA GLU A 81 8.58 18.01 21.31
C GLU A 81 7.15 17.45 21.16
N GLU A 82 6.21 18.24 20.64
CA GLU A 82 4.85 17.77 20.35
C GLU A 82 4.84 16.62 19.33
N ALA A 83 5.69 16.68 18.30
CA ALA A 83 5.85 15.59 17.35
C ALA A 83 6.37 14.33 18.03
N ALA A 84 7.26 14.45 19.03
CA ALA A 84 7.74 13.33 19.82
C ALA A 84 6.61 12.70 20.66
N ASP A 85 5.78 13.53 21.30
CA ASP A 85 4.62 13.08 22.06
C ASP A 85 3.59 12.37 21.18
N LEU A 86 3.34 12.88 19.95
CA LEU A 86 2.47 12.23 18.96
C LEU A 86 3.00 10.86 18.52
N ILE A 87 4.30 10.72 18.31
CA ILE A 87 4.91 9.43 17.99
C ILE A 87 4.79 8.46 19.16
N ALA A 88 5.03 8.93 20.40
CA ALA A 88 4.89 8.11 21.60
C ALA A 88 3.44 7.64 21.79
N LEU A 89 2.46 8.55 21.65
CA LEU A 89 1.02 8.24 21.66
C LEU A 89 0.66 7.21 20.59
N THR A 90 1.16 7.39 19.37
CA THR A 90 0.90 6.48 18.23
C THR A 90 1.42 5.08 18.51
N ARG A 91 2.64 4.96 19.07
CA ARG A 91 3.23 3.66 19.47
C ARG A 91 2.37 2.98 20.54
N ASP A 92 2.04 3.69 21.58
CA ASP A 92 1.22 3.16 22.70
C ASP A 92 -0.15 2.68 22.19
N LEU A 93 -0.82 3.46 21.37
CA LEU A 93 -2.10 3.10 20.77
C LEU A 93 -1.95 1.91 19.82
N ALA A 94 -0.93 1.90 18.97
CA ALA A 94 -0.70 0.81 18.02
C ALA A 94 -0.37 -0.51 18.73
N ASP A 95 0.41 -0.48 19.80
CA ASP A 95 0.75 -1.65 20.60
C ASP A 95 -0.45 -2.20 21.39
N LYS A 96 -1.34 -1.32 21.88
CA LYS A 96 -2.51 -1.72 22.68
C LYS A 96 -3.72 -2.10 21.83
N GLU A 97 -3.97 -1.38 20.74
CA GLU A 97 -5.22 -1.48 20.00
C GLU A 97 -5.08 -2.14 18.62
N LEU A 98 -3.93 -2.05 17.97
CA LEU A 98 -3.69 -2.64 16.65
C LEU A 98 -3.07 -4.03 16.78
N ALA A 99 -1.88 -4.10 17.35
CA ALA A 99 -1.08 -5.34 17.39
C ALA A 99 -1.84 -6.58 17.90
N PRO A 100 -2.68 -6.51 18.95
CA PRO A 100 -3.40 -7.69 19.43
C PRO A 100 -4.49 -8.20 18.46
N LYS A 101 -4.96 -7.36 17.55
CA LYS A 101 -6.08 -7.66 16.64
C LYS A 101 -5.63 -8.18 15.28
N VAL A 102 -4.40 -7.88 14.87
CA VAL A 102 -3.89 -8.13 13.50
C VAL A 102 -4.10 -9.55 13.04
N GLU A 103 -3.61 -10.53 13.80
CA GLU A 103 -3.63 -11.94 13.37
C GLU A 103 -5.05 -12.43 13.11
N SER A 104 -5.98 -12.14 14.03
CA SER A 104 -7.35 -12.59 13.94
C SER A 104 -8.11 -11.90 12.79
N HIS A 105 -7.92 -10.58 12.63
CA HIS A 105 -8.63 -9.80 11.62
C HIS A 105 -8.11 -10.08 10.21
N GLU A 106 -6.78 -10.15 10.03
CA GLU A 106 -6.19 -10.48 8.73
C GLU A 106 -6.54 -11.91 8.27
N LYS A 107 -6.58 -12.87 9.22
CA LYS A 107 -6.93 -14.26 8.91
C LYS A 107 -8.40 -14.48 8.59
N GLN A 108 -9.29 -13.74 9.26
CA GLN A 108 -10.74 -13.88 9.14
C GLN A 108 -11.36 -12.79 8.24
N GLU A 109 -10.52 -11.91 7.68
CA GLU A 109 -10.93 -10.80 6.81
C GLU A 109 -11.94 -9.85 7.50
N LEU A 110 -11.72 -9.60 8.80
CA LEU A 110 -12.62 -8.79 9.61
C LEU A 110 -12.22 -7.32 9.59
N TYR A 111 -13.18 -6.46 9.31
CA TYR A 111 -13.00 -5.02 9.44
C TYR A 111 -12.85 -4.64 10.92
N PRO A 112 -11.87 -3.78 11.29
CA PRO A 112 -11.65 -3.39 12.67
C PRO A 112 -12.65 -2.29 13.10
N GLU A 113 -13.88 -2.67 13.36
CA GLU A 113 -14.96 -1.75 13.76
C GLU A 113 -14.55 -0.89 14.95
N GLY A 114 -14.83 0.42 14.86
CA GLY A 114 -14.49 1.41 15.89
C GLY A 114 -13.04 1.88 15.91
N LEU A 115 -12.11 1.19 15.25
CA LEU A 115 -10.69 1.52 15.30
C LEU A 115 -10.38 2.86 14.63
N PHE A 116 -10.98 3.16 13.49
CA PHE A 116 -10.79 4.45 12.81
C PHE A 116 -11.40 5.61 13.60
N ALA A 117 -12.53 5.39 14.28
CA ALA A 117 -13.07 6.38 15.20
C ALA A 117 -12.12 6.66 16.38
N LEU A 118 -11.47 5.62 16.92
CA LEU A 118 -10.44 5.77 17.95
C LEU A 118 -9.22 6.56 17.44
N LEU A 119 -8.73 6.26 16.23
CA LEU A 119 -7.65 7.03 15.59
C LEU A 119 -8.04 8.50 15.38
N GLY A 120 -9.30 8.77 15.02
CA GLY A 120 -9.85 10.12 14.89
C GLY A 120 -9.90 10.85 16.23
N GLN A 121 -10.41 10.21 17.28
CA GLN A 121 -10.44 10.76 18.65
C GLN A 121 -9.04 11.06 19.19
N ALA A 122 -8.03 10.29 18.76
CA ALA A 122 -6.63 10.55 19.06
C ALA A 122 -6.01 11.65 18.16
N GLY A 123 -6.79 12.27 17.25
CA GLY A 123 -6.33 13.31 16.34
C GLY A 123 -5.48 12.82 15.17
N LEU A 124 -5.28 11.51 15.00
CA LEU A 124 -4.33 10.97 14.03
C LEU A 124 -4.83 11.00 12.57
N LEU A 125 -6.14 11.12 12.34
CA LEU A 125 -6.71 11.15 10.99
C LEU A 125 -6.59 12.52 10.31
N GLY A 126 -6.57 13.58 11.09
CA GLY A 126 -6.54 14.98 10.63
C GLY A 126 -5.17 15.66 10.73
N LEU A 127 -4.09 14.94 11.10
CA LEU A 127 -2.78 15.53 11.45
C LEU A 127 -2.24 16.57 10.45
N PRO A 128 -2.23 16.34 9.11
CA PRO A 128 -1.58 17.27 8.18
C PRO A 128 -2.51 18.40 7.69
N TYR A 129 -3.70 18.51 8.26
CA TYR A 129 -4.69 19.52 7.90
C TYR A 129 -4.73 20.66 8.91
N SER A 130 -5.23 21.84 8.47
CA SER A 130 -5.31 23.05 9.28
C SER A 130 -6.15 22.85 10.52
N GLU A 131 -5.70 23.43 11.65
CA GLU A 131 -6.46 23.54 12.90
C GLU A 131 -7.79 24.29 12.72
N GLU A 132 -7.87 25.20 11.76
CA GLU A 132 -9.10 25.96 11.41
C GLU A 132 -10.31 25.04 11.19
N PHE A 133 -10.06 23.83 10.62
CA PHE A 133 -11.10 22.83 10.37
C PHE A 133 -11.00 21.62 11.30
N GLY A 134 -10.29 21.74 12.43
CA GLY A 134 -10.15 20.66 13.40
C GLY A 134 -9.05 19.63 13.04
N GLY A 135 -8.14 19.99 12.14
CA GLY A 135 -6.92 19.19 11.87
C GLY A 135 -5.84 19.44 12.92
N GLY A 136 -4.75 18.68 12.85
CA GLY A 136 -3.65 18.79 13.82
C GLY A 136 -2.59 19.82 13.48
N GLY A 137 -2.65 20.48 12.32
CA GLY A 137 -1.66 21.48 11.89
C GLY A 137 -0.22 20.98 11.76
N GLN A 138 -0.02 19.66 11.84
CA GLN A 138 1.31 19.06 11.88
C GLN A 138 2.01 19.06 10.52
N PRO A 139 3.34 19.22 10.49
CA PRO A 139 4.13 19.02 9.29
C PRO A 139 3.86 17.64 8.66
N TYR A 140 3.89 17.57 7.34
CA TYR A 140 3.62 16.32 6.63
C TYR A 140 4.63 15.22 6.98
N GLU A 141 5.89 15.61 7.27
CA GLU A 141 6.90 14.65 7.75
C GLU A 141 6.52 13.98 9.08
N VAL A 142 5.79 14.67 9.97
CA VAL A 142 5.31 14.09 11.23
C VAL A 142 4.18 13.10 10.97
N TYR A 143 3.19 13.49 10.16
CA TYR A 143 2.11 12.61 9.73
C TYR A 143 2.62 11.32 9.08
N LEU A 144 3.61 11.41 8.20
CA LEU A 144 4.20 10.23 7.56
C LEU A 144 4.89 9.31 8.57
N GLN A 145 5.56 9.85 9.56
CA GLN A 145 6.18 9.05 10.61
C GLN A 145 5.13 8.38 11.52
N VAL A 146 3.98 9.01 11.74
CA VAL A 146 2.82 8.38 12.39
C VAL A 146 2.30 7.21 11.55
N LEU A 147 2.14 7.37 10.24
CA LEU A 147 1.76 6.26 9.35
C LEU A 147 2.77 5.10 9.37
N GLU A 148 4.07 5.41 9.44
CA GLU A 148 5.12 4.40 9.55
C GLU A 148 4.98 3.59 10.85
N GLU A 149 4.71 4.25 12.00
CA GLU A 149 4.47 3.55 13.28
C GLU A 149 3.22 2.66 13.23
N LEU A 150 2.12 3.16 12.67
CA LEU A 150 0.91 2.35 12.51
C LEU A 150 1.17 1.13 11.61
N ALA A 151 1.89 1.34 10.49
CA ALA A 151 2.17 0.28 9.51
C ALA A 151 3.09 -0.81 10.07
N SER A 152 4.02 -0.47 10.96
CA SER A 152 4.88 -1.45 11.62
C SER A 152 4.10 -2.43 12.52
N ARG A 153 2.90 -2.07 12.95
CA ARG A 153 1.99 -2.96 13.71
C ARG A 153 0.91 -3.55 12.82
N TRP A 154 0.27 -2.73 11.97
CA TRP A 154 -0.79 -3.20 11.08
C TRP A 154 -0.86 -2.39 9.79
N ALA A 155 -0.24 -2.92 8.74
CA ALA A 155 -0.15 -2.23 7.45
C ALA A 155 -1.50 -1.92 6.82
N ALA A 156 -2.51 -2.79 6.96
CA ALA A 156 -3.85 -2.55 6.41
C ALA A 156 -4.51 -1.30 7.02
N VAL A 157 -4.40 -1.10 8.33
CA VAL A 157 -4.94 0.07 9.03
C VAL A 157 -4.19 1.34 8.65
N ALA A 158 -2.86 1.29 8.56
CA ALA A 158 -2.05 2.44 8.14
C ALA A 158 -2.37 2.88 6.71
N VAL A 159 -2.47 1.93 5.77
CA VAL A 159 -2.87 2.19 4.38
C VAL A 159 -4.27 2.79 4.32
N ALA A 160 -5.23 2.25 5.08
CA ALA A 160 -6.58 2.74 5.13
C ALA A 160 -6.67 4.16 5.72
N THR A 161 -5.86 4.47 6.75
CA THR A 161 -5.68 5.82 7.29
C THR A 161 -5.13 6.77 6.22
N SER A 162 -4.12 6.34 5.46
CA SER A 162 -3.58 7.11 4.34
C SER A 162 -4.64 7.38 3.25
N VAL A 163 -5.47 6.39 2.92
CA VAL A 163 -6.58 6.53 1.95
C VAL A 163 -7.65 7.50 2.46
N HIS A 164 -7.98 7.47 3.76
CA HIS A 164 -8.89 8.45 4.35
C HIS A 164 -8.35 9.88 4.20
N THR A 165 -7.08 10.11 4.57
CA THR A 165 -6.42 11.41 4.39
C THR A 165 -6.38 11.82 2.91
N LEU A 166 -6.08 10.88 2.00
CA LEU A 166 -6.15 11.12 0.56
C LEU A 166 -7.55 11.55 0.10
N ALA A 167 -8.62 10.96 0.66
CA ALA A 167 -10.00 11.28 0.31
C ALA A 167 -10.44 12.67 0.84
N CYS A 168 -9.83 13.17 1.91
CA CYS A 168 -10.06 14.53 2.42
C CYS A 168 -9.39 15.61 1.55
N HIS A 169 -8.30 15.29 0.85
CA HIS A 169 -7.50 16.25 0.11
C HIS A 169 -8.30 17.05 -0.94
N PRO A 170 -9.14 16.45 -1.79
CA PRO A 170 -9.93 17.20 -2.78
C PRO A 170 -10.75 18.32 -2.16
N LEU A 171 -11.47 18.02 -1.08
CA LEU A 171 -12.27 19.02 -0.37
C LEU A 171 -11.40 20.09 0.26
N ASN A 172 -10.33 19.72 0.96
CA ASN A 172 -9.44 20.68 1.60
C ASN A 172 -8.76 21.65 0.61
N ALA A 173 -8.30 21.14 -0.54
CA ALA A 173 -7.53 21.94 -1.50
C ALA A 173 -8.40 22.70 -2.50
N PHE A 174 -9.59 22.21 -2.84
CA PHE A 174 -10.41 22.69 -3.97
C PHE A 174 -11.87 22.98 -3.59
N GLY A 175 -12.30 22.68 -2.37
CA GLY A 175 -13.64 23.00 -1.86
C GLY A 175 -13.82 24.50 -1.63
N THR A 176 -15.08 24.96 -1.72
CA THR A 176 -15.43 26.31 -1.29
C THR A 176 -15.34 26.44 0.24
N PRO A 177 -15.26 27.66 0.82
CA PRO A 177 -15.27 27.84 2.27
C PRO A 177 -16.45 27.12 2.93
N GLU A 178 -17.65 27.25 2.37
CA GLU A 178 -18.87 26.64 2.90
C GLU A 178 -18.81 25.09 2.87
N GLN A 179 -18.26 24.52 1.79
CA GLN A 179 -18.04 23.09 1.70
C GLN A 179 -17.06 22.60 2.76
N LYS A 180 -15.97 23.34 2.98
CA LYS A 180 -14.96 22.99 3.99
C LYS A 180 -15.54 23.06 5.40
N GLU A 181 -16.22 24.15 5.75
CA GLU A 181 -16.87 24.32 7.05
C GLU A 181 -17.91 23.23 7.33
N GLN A 182 -18.66 22.83 6.31
CA GLN A 182 -19.73 21.84 6.44
C GLN A 182 -19.21 20.41 6.69
N TRP A 183 -18.09 19.99 6.06
CA TRP A 183 -17.72 18.58 6.04
C TRP A 183 -16.35 18.28 6.63
N LEU A 184 -15.31 19.15 6.47
CA LEU A 184 -13.96 18.84 6.94
C LEU A 184 -13.89 18.53 8.44
N PRO A 185 -14.55 19.29 9.36
CA PRO A 185 -14.40 19.01 10.79
C PRO A 185 -14.76 17.57 11.16
N ARG A 186 -15.86 17.05 10.63
CA ARG A 186 -16.31 15.68 10.89
C ARG A 186 -15.43 14.63 10.23
N MET A 187 -14.89 14.94 9.05
CA MET A 187 -13.96 14.07 8.33
C MET A 187 -12.63 13.96 9.10
N LEU A 188 -12.06 15.07 9.52
CA LEU A 188 -10.78 15.12 10.22
C LEU A 188 -10.84 14.55 11.65
N ALA A 189 -12.00 14.69 12.32
CA ALA A 189 -12.25 14.07 13.62
C ALA A 189 -12.50 12.55 13.54
N GLY A 190 -12.61 11.97 12.34
CA GLY A 190 -12.90 10.53 12.16
C GLY A 190 -14.35 10.14 12.43
N GLU A 191 -15.27 11.11 12.50
CA GLU A 191 -16.72 10.86 12.54
C GLU A 191 -17.24 10.40 11.18
N MET A 192 -16.53 10.74 10.11
CA MET A 192 -16.80 10.32 8.74
C MET A 192 -15.53 9.73 8.12
N ILE A 193 -15.55 8.47 7.80
CA ILE A 193 -14.42 7.80 7.14
C ILE A 193 -14.56 7.90 5.63
N GLY A 194 -13.45 8.22 4.95
CA GLY A 194 -13.41 8.43 3.52
C GLY A 194 -12.80 7.30 2.72
N GLY A 195 -13.28 7.15 1.49
CA GLY A 195 -12.69 6.32 0.46
C GLY A 195 -12.36 7.12 -0.80
N TYR A 196 -11.46 6.61 -1.63
CA TYR A 196 -11.01 7.27 -2.87
C TYR A 196 -11.50 6.49 -4.09
N SER A 197 -12.44 7.06 -4.85
CA SER A 197 -13.20 6.38 -5.89
C SER A 197 -12.83 6.90 -7.29
N LEU A 198 -11.59 6.55 -7.73
CA LEU A 198 -11.05 6.95 -9.03
C LEU A 198 -11.07 5.80 -10.04
N SER A 199 -10.47 4.66 -9.68
CA SER A 199 -10.20 3.55 -10.60
C SER A 199 -11.47 2.86 -11.08
N GLU A 200 -11.41 2.29 -12.30
CA GLU A 200 -12.45 1.48 -12.91
C GLU A 200 -11.85 0.16 -13.42
N PRO A 201 -12.67 -0.87 -13.74
CA PRO A 201 -12.15 -2.13 -14.26
C PRO A 201 -11.19 -1.98 -15.44
N ASN A 202 -11.42 -0.98 -16.30
CA ASN A 202 -10.62 -0.72 -17.52
C ASN A 202 -9.79 0.57 -17.44
N ALA A 203 -9.77 1.29 -16.30
CA ALA A 203 -9.07 2.55 -16.11
C ALA A 203 -8.37 2.60 -14.75
N GLY A 204 -7.18 2.05 -14.67
CA GLY A 204 -6.28 2.12 -13.51
C GLY A 204 -5.14 3.09 -13.78
N SER A 205 -4.03 2.62 -14.36
CA SER A 205 -2.87 3.46 -14.72
C SER A 205 -3.21 4.56 -15.73
N ASP A 206 -4.15 4.29 -16.63
CA ASP A 206 -4.74 5.31 -17.51
C ASP A 206 -6.03 5.85 -16.89
N ALA A 207 -5.88 6.69 -15.88
CA ALA A 207 -7.01 7.28 -15.17
C ALA A 207 -7.86 8.21 -16.07
N ALA A 208 -7.29 8.75 -17.14
CA ALA A 208 -8.03 9.59 -18.10
C ALA A 208 -9.07 8.81 -18.93
N ALA A 209 -8.91 7.48 -19.00
CA ALA A 209 -9.83 6.60 -19.72
C ALA A 209 -11.10 6.22 -18.93
N LEU A 210 -11.28 6.75 -17.71
CA LEU A 210 -12.48 6.45 -16.90
C LEU A 210 -13.77 6.81 -17.66
N THR A 211 -14.80 5.98 -17.46
CA THR A 211 -16.08 6.01 -18.19
C THR A 211 -17.29 6.28 -17.30
N CYS A 212 -17.17 6.16 -15.99
CA CYS A 212 -18.23 6.51 -15.04
C CYS A 212 -18.69 7.94 -15.30
N LYS A 213 -19.98 8.13 -15.53
CA LYS A 213 -20.57 9.42 -15.96
C LYS A 213 -21.19 10.16 -14.80
N ALA A 214 -21.15 11.48 -14.88
CA ALA A 214 -21.92 12.41 -14.06
C ALA A 214 -22.70 13.33 -15.02
N GLU A 215 -23.94 12.93 -15.35
CA GLU A 215 -24.79 13.67 -16.28
C GLU A 215 -25.54 14.78 -15.54
N PRO A 216 -25.44 16.04 -15.98
CA PRO A 216 -26.23 17.11 -15.40
C PRO A 216 -27.75 16.84 -15.56
N VAL A 217 -28.48 16.96 -14.48
CA VAL A 217 -29.95 16.83 -14.43
C VAL A 217 -30.52 17.87 -13.48
N ASP A 218 -31.84 18.02 -13.48
CA ASP A 218 -32.51 18.85 -12.49
C ASP A 218 -32.19 18.35 -11.08
N GLY A 219 -31.67 19.24 -10.24
CA GLY A 219 -31.27 18.93 -8.87
C GLY A 219 -29.84 18.41 -8.70
N GLY A 220 -29.00 18.37 -9.77
CA GLY A 220 -27.60 18.04 -9.64
C GLY A 220 -26.99 17.17 -10.75
N TYR A 221 -26.34 16.08 -10.34
CA TYR A 221 -25.66 15.16 -11.26
C TYR A 221 -26.13 13.73 -11.06
N ARG A 222 -26.54 13.08 -12.12
CA ARG A 222 -26.85 11.64 -12.12
C ARG A 222 -25.58 10.85 -12.40
N ILE A 223 -25.18 10.00 -11.45
CA ILE A 223 -23.97 9.18 -11.53
C ILE A 223 -24.32 7.81 -12.05
N THR A 224 -23.61 7.35 -13.10
CA THR A 224 -23.80 6.01 -13.66
C THR A 224 -22.47 5.41 -14.09
N GLY A 225 -22.15 4.21 -13.62
CA GLY A 225 -20.93 3.48 -13.96
C GLY A 225 -20.43 2.57 -12.86
N THR A 226 -19.24 2.01 -13.04
CA THR A 226 -18.63 1.08 -12.08
C THR A 226 -17.24 1.57 -11.71
N LYS A 227 -16.97 1.61 -10.41
CA LYS A 227 -15.64 1.84 -9.85
C LYS A 227 -15.07 0.53 -9.31
N ALA A 228 -13.75 0.38 -9.32
CA ALA A 228 -13.07 -0.83 -8.88
C ALA A 228 -11.95 -0.49 -7.90
N TRP A 229 -11.63 -1.46 -7.05
CA TRP A 229 -10.52 -1.39 -6.08
C TRP A 229 -10.71 -0.29 -5.04
N ILE A 230 -11.95 -0.08 -4.58
CA ILE A 230 -12.26 0.99 -3.63
C ILE A 230 -12.01 0.50 -2.20
N THR A 231 -10.95 1.03 -1.59
CA THR A 231 -10.67 0.82 -0.16
C THR A 231 -11.76 1.46 0.69
N HIS A 232 -12.16 0.82 1.79
CA HIS A 232 -13.34 1.15 2.58
C HIS A 232 -14.66 1.03 1.81
N GLY A 233 -14.70 0.30 0.69
CA GLY A 233 -15.93 0.12 -0.08
C GLY A 233 -17.04 -0.51 0.78
N GLY A 234 -18.20 0.14 0.83
CA GLY A 234 -19.32 -0.25 1.68
C GLY A 234 -19.16 0.04 3.18
N LYS A 235 -18.03 0.63 3.60
CA LYS A 235 -17.73 1.02 4.99
C LYS A 235 -17.55 2.52 5.15
N ALA A 236 -17.08 3.21 4.10
CA ALA A 236 -16.85 4.65 4.17
C ALA A 236 -18.15 5.46 4.20
N ASP A 237 -18.12 6.59 4.91
CA ASP A 237 -19.21 7.54 5.01
C ASP A 237 -19.25 8.50 3.82
N PHE A 238 -18.10 8.67 3.14
CA PHE A 238 -17.99 9.46 1.93
C PHE A 238 -16.92 8.92 0.99
N TYR A 239 -17.05 9.27 -0.29
CA TYR A 239 -16.08 8.96 -1.34
C TYR A 239 -15.67 10.21 -2.10
N ALA A 240 -14.37 10.44 -2.27
CA ALA A 240 -13.88 11.34 -3.30
C ALA A 240 -14.06 10.64 -4.66
N LEU A 241 -15.16 10.94 -5.34
CA LEU A 241 -15.57 10.30 -6.59
C LEU A 241 -15.12 11.14 -7.79
N PHE A 242 -14.52 10.47 -8.77
CA PHE A 242 -14.16 11.05 -10.06
C PHE A 242 -15.05 10.48 -11.16
N ALA A 243 -15.79 11.35 -11.86
CA ALA A 243 -16.71 10.94 -12.90
C ALA A 243 -16.67 11.90 -14.08
N ARG A 244 -17.10 11.44 -15.25
CA ARG A 244 -17.05 12.16 -16.50
C ARG A 244 -18.27 13.04 -16.68
N THR A 245 -18.07 14.36 -16.76
CA THR A 245 -19.08 15.36 -17.06
C THR A 245 -19.07 15.80 -18.52
N ALA A 246 -17.95 15.59 -19.26
CA ALA A 246 -17.81 15.91 -20.67
C ALA A 246 -16.80 14.98 -21.36
N PRO A 247 -16.77 14.92 -22.70
CA PRO A 247 -15.76 14.16 -23.44
C PRO A 247 -14.32 14.68 -23.21
N GLY A 248 -13.34 13.81 -23.42
CA GLY A 248 -11.92 14.15 -23.37
C GLY A 248 -11.32 14.16 -21.96
N ALA A 249 -10.00 14.38 -21.86
CA ALA A 249 -9.27 14.36 -20.60
C ALA A 249 -9.71 15.46 -19.62
N HIS A 250 -10.12 16.61 -20.13
CA HIS A 250 -10.66 17.72 -19.33
C HIS A 250 -12.16 17.59 -19.01
N GLY A 251 -12.76 16.45 -19.32
CA GLY A 251 -14.17 16.18 -19.05
C GLY A 251 -14.41 15.42 -17.74
N ILE A 252 -13.44 15.30 -16.86
CA ILE A 252 -13.56 14.61 -15.59
C ILE A 252 -13.71 15.62 -14.46
N SER A 253 -14.68 15.40 -13.57
CA SER A 253 -14.97 16.24 -12.40
C SER A 253 -14.85 15.43 -11.10
N CYS A 254 -14.68 16.12 -9.98
CA CYS A 254 -14.58 15.52 -8.66
C CYS A 254 -15.85 15.81 -7.84
N PHE A 255 -16.30 14.82 -7.09
CA PHE A 255 -17.49 14.91 -6.24
C PHE A 255 -17.22 14.34 -4.85
N LEU A 256 -17.76 14.98 -3.83
CA LEU A 256 -17.86 14.43 -2.47
C LEU A 256 -19.15 13.60 -2.40
N ALA A 257 -19.06 12.34 -2.76
CA ALA A 257 -20.23 11.45 -2.78
C ALA A 257 -20.49 10.85 -1.40
N PRO A 258 -21.76 10.81 -0.91
CA PRO A 258 -22.11 10.12 0.32
C PRO A 258 -21.85 8.61 0.21
N GLY A 259 -21.46 7.97 1.31
CA GLY A 259 -21.26 6.53 1.38
C GLY A 259 -22.56 5.73 1.24
N GLN A 260 -23.68 6.37 1.54
CA GLN A 260 -25.03 5.82 1.36
C GLN A 260 -25.87 6.83 0.59
N VAL A 261 -26.26 6.43 -0.61
CA VAL A 261 -27.16 7.18 -1.49
C VAL A 261 -27.91 6.18 -2.36
N GLU A 262 -29.17 6.47 -2.70
CA GLU A 262 -29.96 5.64 -3.61
C GLU A 262 -29.22 5.50 -4.95
N GLY A 263 -29.14 4.28 -5.49
CA GLY A 263 -28.39 3.99 -6.70
C GLY A 263 -26.89 3.72 -6.50
N LEU A 264 -26.36 3.71 -5.26
CA LEU A 264 -25.02 3.22 -4.95
C LEU A 264 -25.08 1.86 -4.25
N THR A 265 -24.40 0.88 -4.81
CA THR A 265 -24.23 -0.45 -4.21
C THR A 265 -22.77 -0.90 -4.31
N PHE A 266 -22.40 -1.91 -3.51
CA PHE A 266 -21.05 -2.43 -3.47
C PHE A 266 -21.04 -3.93 -3.75
N GLY A 267 -19.97 -4.39 -4.43
CA GLY A 267 -19.68 -5.80 -4.58
C GLY A 267 -19.21 -6.44 -3.27
N ALA A 268 -19.09 -7.76 -3.27
CA ALA A 268 -18.38 -8.45 -2.21
C ALA A 268 -16.93 -7.93 -2.10
N PRO A 269 -16.31 -7.95 -0.91
CA PRO A 269 -14.89 -7.68 -0.78
C PRO A 269 -14.06 -8.61 -1.67
N GLU A 270 -13.03 -8.05 -2.30
CA GLU A 270 -12.08 -8.83 -3.11
C GLU A 270 -11.26 -9.78 -2.21
N GLU A 271 -11.10 -11.02 -2.64
CA GLU A 271 -10.18 -11.97 -2.03
C GLU A 271 -8.73 -11.58 -2.37
N LYS A 272 -7.98 -11.09 -1.39
CA LYS A 272 -6.66 -10.47 -1.59
C LYS A 272 -5.52 -11.32 -1.04
N MET A 273 -4.31 -11.10 -1.54
CA MET A 273 -3.10 -11.70 -0.96
C MET A 273 -2.82 -11.20 0.47
N GLY A 274 -3.17 -9.95 0.78
CA GLY A 274 -2.90 -9.29 2.06
C GLY A 274 -3.70 -8.00 2.21
N LEU A 275 -3.52 -7.31 3.34
CA LEU A 275 -4.33 -6.17 3.79
C LEU A 275 -5.82 -6.56 3.90
N ASN A 276 -6.08 -7.76 4.39
CA ASN A 276 -7.42 -8.34 4.41
C ASN A 276 -8.32 -7.70 5.49
N GLY A 277 -7.73 -7.13 6.54
CA GLY A 277 -8.47 -6.43 7.59
C GLY A 277 -9.23 -5.18 7.12
N VAL A 278 -9.01 -4.70 5.88
CA VAL A 278 -9.75 -3.58 5.31
C VAL A 278 -10.32 -3.97 3.95
N PRO A 279 -11.66 -3.86 3.74
CA PRO A 279 -12.28 -4.28 2.50
C PRO A 279 -11.87 -3.40 1.33
N THR A 280 -11.74 -4.04 0.18
CA THR A 280 -11.59 -3.40 -1.14
C THR A 280 -12.69 -3.97 -2.02
N THR A 281 -13.53 -3.12 -2.62
CA THR A 281 -14.71 -3.58 -3.38
C THR A 281 -14.83 -2.87 -4.72
N ALA A 282 -15.67 -3.40 -5.60
CA ALA A 282 -16.29 -2.64 -6.66
C ALA A 282 -17.43 -1.77 -6.09
N ALA A 283 -17.64 -0.57 -6.68
CA ALA A 283 -18.79 0.29 -6.39
C ALA A 283 -19.60 0.50 -7.67
N TYR A 284 -20.89 0.21 -7.59
CA TYR A 284 -21.81 0.30 -8.71
C TYR A 284 -22.73 1.52 -8.53
N TRP A 285 -22.68 2.43 -9.48
CA TRP A 285 -23.49 3.62 -9.55
C TRP A 285 -24.57 3.43 -10.60
N ASP A 286 -25.81 3.35 -10.18
CA ASP A 286 -26.99 3.14 -11.03
C ASP A 286 -27.97 4.31 -10.89
N GLY A 287 -27.61 5.43 -11.51
CA GLY A 287 -28.45 6.63 -11.52
C GLY A 287 -28.46 7.41 -10.21
N ALA A 288 -27.46 7.22 -9.31
CA ALA A 288 -27.38 7.94 -8.04
C ALA A 288 -27.36 9.47 -8.26
N LEU A 289 -28.21 10.20 -7.55
CA LEU A 289 -28.30 11.65 -7.66
C LEU A 289 -27.39 12.33 -6.62
N LEU A 290 -26.45 13.13 -7.09
CA LEU A 290 -25.62 14.00 -6.25
C LEU A 290 -26.04 15.45 -6.44
N ALA A 291 -26.34 16.13 -5.34
CA ALA A 291 -26.69 17.55 -5.34
C ALA A 291 -25.52 18.42 -5.86
N PRO A 292 -25.80 19.62 -6.42
CA PRO A 292 -24.79 20.48 -7.05
C PRO A 292 -23.62 20.84 -6.12
N GLU A 293 -23.90 21.07 -4.85
CA GLU A 293 -22.91 21.40 -3.82
C GLU A 293 -21.94 20.26 -3.49
N ARG A 294 -22.19 19.05 -4.00
CA ARG A 294 -21.28 17.92 -3.85
C ARG A 294 -20.13 17.94 -4.86
N ARG A 295 -20.19 18.79 -5.91
CA ARG A 295 -19.06 18.94 -6.82
C ARG A 295 -17.94 19.74 -6.17
N ILE A 296 -16.74 19.20 -6.20
CA ILE A 296 -15.52 19.83 -5.67
C ILE A 296 -14.71 20.42 -6.82
N GLY A 297 -14.41 21.69 -6.71
CA GLY A 297 -13.74 22.46 -7.79
C GLY A 297 -14.66 22.73 -8.98
N ALA A 298 -14.08 23.20 -10.10
CA ALA A 298 -14.82 23.42 -11.34
C ALA A 298 -14.98 22.11 -12.15
N GLU A 299 -15.97 22.08 -13.05
CA GLU A 299 -16.08 21.00 -14.03
C GLU A 299 -14.81 20.88 -14.85
N GLY A 300 -14.41 19.64 -15.15
CA GLY A 300 -13.20 19.35 -15.92
C GLY A 300 -11.90 19.42 -15.13
N GLN A 301 -11.91 19.82 -13.86
CA GLN A 301 -10.71 19.82 -13.00
C GLN A 301 -10.41 18.48 -12.34
N GLY A 302 -11.24 17.46 -12.52
CA GLY A 302 -11.13 16.19 -11.77
C GLY A 302 -9.77 15.53 -11.87
N LEU A 303 -9.12 15.46 -13.05
CA LEU A 303 -7.80 14.85 -13.17
C LEU A 303 -6.70 15.65 -12.44
N SER A 304 -6.74 16.98 -12.49
CA SER A 304 -5.76 17.81 -11.76
C SER A 304 -5.93 17.64 -10.24
N ILE A 305 -7.17 17.58 -9.76
CA ILE A 305 -7.51 17.29 -8.37
C ILE A 305 -7.01 15.89 -7.99
N ALA A 306 -7.28 14.87 -8.82
CA ALA A 306 -6.84 13.51 -8.59
C ALA A 306 -5.32 13.38 -8.47
N PHE A 307 -4.58 13.99 -9.39
CA PHE A 307 -3.11 13.89 -9.39
C PHE A 307 -2.48 14.70 -8.25
N SER A 308 -3.05 15.84 -7.87
CA SER A 308 -2.64 16.60 -6.69
C SER A 308 -2.79 15.77 -5.40
N ALA A 309 -3.91 15.06 -5.24
CA ALA A 309 -4.12 14.16 -4.13
C ALA A 309 -3.11 12.99 -4.13
N LEU A 310 -2.93 12.34 -5.29
CA LEU A 310 -2.02 11.19 -5.44
C LEU A 310 -0.55 11.54 -5.19
N ASP A 311 -0.09 12.78 -5.44
CA ASP A 311 1.28 13.17 -5.08
C ASP A 311 1.52 13.08 -3.56
N SER A 312 0.54 13.47 -2.76
CA SER A 312 0.57 13.31 -1.30
C SER A 312 0.35 11.85 -0.87
N GLY A 313 -0.59 11.13 -1.51
CA GLY A 313 -0.86 9.72 -1.22
C GLY A 313 0.34 8.82 -1.45
N ARG A 314 1.15 9.06 -2.51
CA ARG A 314 2.40 8.33 -2.75
C ARG A 314 3.36 8.38 -1.57
N LEU A 315 3.42 9.51 -0.87
CA LEU A 315 4.24 9.65 0.34
C LEU A 315 3.64 8.82 1.50
N GLY A 316 2.32 8.82 1.66
CA GLY A 316 1.64 7.96 2.63
C GLY A 316 1.97 6.48 2.41
N ILE A 317 1.90 6.02 1.15
CA ILE A 317 2.28 4.64 0.81
C ILE A 317 3.77 4.37 1.03
N ALA A 318 4.66 5.33 0.74
CA ALA A 318 6.08 5.18 1.02
C ALA A 318 6.35 5.01 2.52
N ALA A 319 5.68 5.77 3.37
CA ALA A 319 5.77 5.63 4.82
C ALA A 319 5.21 4.29 5.33
N CYS A 320 4.03 3.88 4.84
CA CYS A 320 3.46 2.57 5.18
C CYS A 320 4.38 1.41 4.76
N ALA A 321 4.95 1.46 3.56
CA ALA A 321 5.88 0.46 3.07
C ALA A 321 7.17 0.40 3.91
N THR A 322 7.67 1.55 4.34
CA THR A 322 8.85 1.65 5.23
C THR A 322 8.55 1.04 6.60
N GLY A 323 7.38 1.33 7.19
CA GLY A 323 6.97 0.74 8.47
C GLY A 323 6.81 -0.78 8.41
N LEU A 324 6.23 -1.29 7.33
CA LEU A 324 6.12 -2.74 7.10
C LEU A 324 7.50 -3.39 6.94
N ALA A 325 8.42 -2.75 6.21
CA ALA A 325 9.79 -3.21 6.04
C ALA A 325 10.56 -3.19 7.36
N GLN A 326 10.35 -2.17 8.20
CA GLN A 326 10.95 -2.09 9.54
C GLN A 326 10.48 -3.25 10.40
N ALA A 327 9.17 -3.54 10.46
CA ALA A 327 8.64 -4.67 11.22
C ALA A 327 9.22 -6.02 10.75
N ALA A 328 9.45 -6.18 9.46
CA ALA A 328 10.08 -7.38 8.91
C ALA A 328 11.55 -7.50 9.31
N LEU A 329 12.30 -6.39 9.26
CA LEU A 329 13.68 -6.31 9.73
C LEU A 329 13.78 -6.64 11.21
N ASP A 330 12.96 -6.00 12.06
CA ASP A 330 12.97 -6.20 13.51
C ASP A 330 12.68 -7.66 13.87
N THR A 331 11.69 -8.27 13.21
CA THR A 331 11.36 -9.69 13.38
C THR A 331 12.54 -10.60 12.97
N ALA A 332 13.20 -10.29 11.85
CA ALA A 332 14.35 -11.05 11.37
C ALA A 332 15.55 -10.93 12.30
N VAL A 333 15.83 -9.72 12.81
CA VAL A 333 16.93 -9.46 13.77
C VAL A 333 16.67 -10.17 15.09
N ALA A 334 15.47 -10.07 15.65
CA ALA A 334 15.09 -10.76 16.89
C ALA A 334 15.28 -12.28 16.73
N TYR A 335 14.72 -12.87 15.68
CA TYR A 335 14.89 -14.29 15.40
C TYR A 335 16.36 -14.70 15.23
N ALA A 336 17.16 -13.90 14.53
CA ALA A 336 18.57 -14.19 14.28
C ALA A 336 19.40 -14.15 15.56
N ASN A 337 19.00 -13.37 16.57
CA ASN A 337 19.63 -13.31 17.88
C ASN A 337 19.26 -14.48 18.82
N GLU A 338 18.16 -15.18 18.54
CA GLU A 338 17.71 -16.33 19.35
C GLU A 338 18.10 -17.67 18.70
N ARG A 339 17.93 -17.80 17.39
CA ARG A 339 18.15 -19.04 16.66
C ARG A 339 19.62 -19.43 16.62
N THR A 340 19.92 -20.68 16.99
CA THR A 340 21.28 -21.24 16.95
C THR A 340 21.40 -22.32 15.90
N THR A 341 22.44 -22.26 15.07
CA THR A 341 22.86 -23.31 14.12
C THR A 341 24.39 -23.39 14.09
N PHE A 342 24.93 -24.56 13.83
CA PHE A 342 26.38 -24.80 13.81
C PHE A 342 27.10 -24.29 15.07
N GLY A 343 26.44 -24.41 16.24
CA GLY A 343 27.00 -24.08 17.56
C GLY A 343 27.04 -22.59 17.93
N ARG A 344 26.42 -21.70 17.14
CA ARG A 344 26.35 -20.26 17.42
C ARG A 344 25.03 -19.64 16.94
N LYS A 345 24.70 -18.45 17.41
CA LYS A 345 23.52 -17.68 16.93
C LYS A 345 23.64 -17.44 15.42
N ILE A 346 22.52 -17.42 14.70
CA ILE A 346 22.59 -17.25 13.25
C ILE A 346 23.05 -15.84 12.85
N VAL A 347 22.83 -14.82 13.68
CA VAL A 347 23.36 -13.47 13.46
C VAL A 347 24.89 -13.41 13.38
N ASP A 348 25.60 -14.37 14.06
CA ASP A 348 27.06 -14.45 14.09
C ASP A 348 27.65 -15.04 12.79
N HIS A 349 26.81 -15.54 11.88
CA HIS A 349 27.25 -15.98 10.56
C HIS A 349 27.35 -14.75 9.63
N GLN A 350 28.56 -14.44 9.15
CA GLN A 350 28.86 -13.22 8.39
C GLN A 350 27.89 -13.00 7.20
N GLY A 351 27.57 -14.05 6.46
CA GLY A 351 26.65 -13.95 5.32
C GLY A 351 25.23 -13.50 5.72
N LEU A 352 24.74 -13.96 6.89
CA LEU A 352 23.46 -13.51 7.42
C LEU A 352 23.55 -12.08 7.96
N GLY A 353 24.65 -11.74 8.66
CA GLY A 353 24.88 -10.38 9.13
C GLY A 353 24.90 -9.36 7.98
N PHE A 354 25.47 -9.71 6.83
CA PHE A 354 25.43 -8.86 5.63
C PHE A 354 24.00 -8.70 5.07
N LEU A 355 23.20 -9.77 5.05
CA LEU A 355 21.82 -9.70 4.63
C LEU A 355 21.00 -8.76 5.51
N LEU A 356 21.16 -8.86 6.84
CA LEU A 356 20.49 -7.95 7.80
C LEU A 356 20.94 -6.50 7.62
N ALA A 357 22.24 -6.27 7.36
CA ALA A 357 22.77 -4.94 7.07
C ALA A 357 22.18 -4.34 5.77
N ASP A 358 22.03 -5.14 4.72
CA ASP A 358 21.39 -4.73 3.47
C ASP A 358 19.91 -4.39 3.68
N MET A 359 19.20 -5.18 4.50
CA MET A 359 17.82 -4.89 4.88
C MET A 359 17.70 -3.55 5.62
N ALA A 360 18.57 -3.31 6.62
CA ALA A 360 18.59 -2.06 7.38
C ALA A 360 18.89 -0.85 6.47
N ALA A 361 19.91 -0.95 5.62
CA ALA A 361 20.26 0.11 4.67
C ALA A 361 19.11 0.43 3.69
N ALA A 362 18.34 -0.57 3.26
CA ALA A 362 17.18 -0.38 2.40
C ALA A 362 16.03 0.36 3.12
N VAL A 363 15.76 0.01 4.39
CA VAL A 363 14.74 0.68 5.22
C VAL A 363 15.12 2.13 5.48
N ASP A 364 16.37 2.40 5.89
CA ASP A 364 16.82 3.75 6.19
C ASP A 364 16.85 4.64 4.93
N SER A 365 17.25 4.08 3.78
CA SER A 365 17.18 4.79 2.50
C SER A 365 15.74 5.16 2.12
N ALA A 366 14.78 4.25 2.32
CA ALA A 366 13.37 4.50 2.08
C ALA A 366 12.85 5.63 2.98
N ARG A 367 13.16 5.58 4.28
CA ARG A 367 12.79 6.61 5.27
C ARG A 367 13.36 7.98 4.91
N ALA A 368 14.65 8.06 4.63
CA ALA A 368 15.29 9.31 4.24
C ALA A 368 14.65 9.93 2.99
N THR A 369 14.24 9.10 2.03
CA THR A 369 13.68 9.58 0.75
C THR A 369 12.27 10.15 0.92
N TYR A 370 11.39 9.50 1.71
CA TYR A 370 10.05 10.06 1.92
C TYR A 370 10.10 11.32 2.81
N LEU A 371 11.02 11.40 3.78
CA LEU A 371 11.21 12.59 4.61
C LEU A 371 11.70 13.79 3.79
N ASP A 372 12.65 13.61 2.86
CA ASP A 372 13.05 14.70 1.95
C ASP A 372 11.86 15.22 1.15
N ALA A 373 11.04 14.32 0.60
CA ALA A 373 9.88 14.71 -0.19
C ALA A 373 8.81 15.42 0.66
N ALA A 374 8.56 14.96 1.89
CA ALA A 374 7.64 15.59 2.83
C ALA A 374 8.09 17.01 3.20
N ARG A 375 9.36 17.20 3.56
CA ARG A 375 9.92 18.51 3.89
C ARG A 375 9.86 19.49 2.73
N ARG A 376 10.03 19.03 1.48
CA ARG A 376 9.83 19.87 0.29
C ARG A 376 8.37 20.33 0.17
N ARG A 377 7.41 19.44 0.41
CA ARG A 377 6.00 19.77 0.43
C ARG A 377 5.67 20.80 1.50
N ASP A 378 6.16 20.61 2.72
CA ASP A 378 5.94 21.54 3.85
C ASP A 378 6.56 22.91 3.59
N LEU A 379 7.65 23.00 2.83
CA LEU A 379 8.25 24.24 2.37
C LEU A 379 7.58 24.84 1.11
N GLY A 380 6.47 24.30 0.65
CA GLY A 380 5.78 24.75 -0.56
C GLY A 380 6.59 24.56 -1.86
N ARG A 381 7.61 23.69 -1.87
CA ARG A 381 8.44 23.40 -3.04
C ARG A 381 7.81 22.33 -3.91
N PRO A 382 8.09 22.29 -5.23
CA PRO A 382 7.68 21.16 -6.08
C PRO A 382 8.23 19.84 -5.54
N PHE A 383 7.34 18.85 -5.34
CA PHE A 383 7.70 17.57 -4.72
C PHE A 383 7.18 16.33 -5.48
N SER A 384 6.39 16.48 -6.53
CA SER A 384 5.77 15.37 -7.29
C SER A 384 6.79 14.31 -7.76
N ARG A 385 7.97 14.77 -8.26
CA ARG A 385 9.06 13.86 -8.63
C ARG A 385 9.59 13.10 -7.42
N GLN A 386 9.85 13.81 -6.32
CA GLN A 386 10.39 13.23 -5.09
C GLN A 386 9.39 12.26 -4.46
N ALA A 387 8.08 12.56 -4.50
CA ALA A 387 7.03 11.64 -4.08
C ALA A 387 7.05 10.34 -4.89
N SER A 388 7.21 10.45 -6.22
CA SER A 388 7.34 9.27 -7.09
C SER A 388 8.63 8.48 -6.80
N VAL A 389 9.76 9.15 -6.52
CA VAL A 389 11.03 8.50 -6.13
C VAL A 389 10.86 7.80 -4.78
N ALA A 390 10.28 8.46 -3.80
CA ALA A 390 10.06 7.90 -2.47
C ALA A 390 9.17 6.64 -2.52
N LYS A 391 8.03 6.72 -3.23
CA LYS A 391 7.13 5.58 -3.40
C LYS A 391 7.81 4.39 -4.08
N LEU A 392 8.58 4.65 -5.14
CA LEU A 392 9.31 3.62 -5.88
C LEU A 392 10.35 2.93 -4.99
N ILE A 393 11.20 3.70 -4.30
CA ILE A 393 12.26 3.17 -3.44
C ILE A 393 11.65 2.41 -2.27
N ALA A 394 10.70 3.00 -1.54
CA ALA A 394 10.14 2.40 -0.34
C ALA A 394 9.40 1.09 -0.62
N THR A 395 8.61 1.02 -1.69
CA THR A 395 7.84 -0.19 -2.01
C THR A 395 8.69 -1.30 -2.64
N ASP A 396 9.75 -0.96 -3.40
CA ASP A 396 10.72 -1.96 -3.87
C ASP A 396 11.58 -2.47 -2.70
N ALA A 397 11.99 -1.59 -1.76
CA ALA A 397 12.67 -1.97 -0.53
C ALA A 397 11.80 -2.89 0.35
N ALA A 398 10.53 -2.52 0.57
CA ALA A 398 9.62 -3.33 1.38
C ALA A 398 9.44 -4.75 0.82
N MET A 399 9.27 -4.89 -0.49
CA MET A 399 9.17 -6.20 -1.13
C MET A 399 10.44 -7.03 -0.95
N LYS A 400 11.62 -6.41 -1.07
CA LYS A 400 12.90 -7.09 -0.86
C LYS A 400 13.09 -7.48 0.61
N VAL A 401 12.94 -6.54 1.53
CA VAL A 401 13.16 -6.74 2.98
C VAL A 401 12.22 -7.79 3.55
N THR A 402 10.93 -7.75 3.19
CA THR A 402 9.98 -8.77 3.66
C THR A 402 10.27 -10.15 3.10
N THR A 403 10.76 -10.25 1.86
CA THR A 403 11.22 -11.53 1.26
C THR A 403 12.46 -12.05 1.97
N ASP A 404 13.43 -11.17 2.25
CA ASP A 404 14.66 -11.52 2.97
C ASP A 404 14.35 -11.95 4.42
N ALA A 405 13.37 -11.33 5.08
CA ALA A 405 12.92 -11.74 6.42
C ALA A 405 12.38 -13.18 6.42
N VAL A 406 11.57 -13.56 5.44
CA VAL A 406 11.13 -14.95 5.25
C VAL A 406 12.36 -15.88 5.12
N GLN A 407 13.36 -15.48 4.34
CA GLN A 407 14.58 -16.25 4.15
C GLN A 407 15.41 -16.39 5.43
N VAL A 408 15.51 -15.33 6.24
CA VAL A 408 16.21 -15.34 7.54
C VAL A 408 15.58 -16.35 8.51
N LEU A 409 14.25 -16.39 8.56
CA LEU A 409 13.52 -17.34 9.40
C LEU A 409 13.50 -18.77 8.83
N GLY A 410 13.86 -18.96 7.56
CA GLY A 410 13.89 -20.27 6.89
C GLY A 410 12.52 -20.95 6.87
N GLY A 411 12.44 -22.21 7.28
CA GLY A 411 11.19 -22.98 7.31
C GLY A 411 10.09 -22.32 8.15
N TYR A 412 10.44 -21.69 9.27
CA TYR A 412 9.50 -20.96 10.11
C TYR A 412 8.97 -19.68 9.44
N GLY A 413 9.78 -19.02 8.60
CA GLY A 413 9.33 -17.86 7.84
C GLY A 413 8.29 -18.20 6.75
N TYR A 414 8.23 -19.47 6.34
CA TYR A 414 7.27 -19.95 5.34
C TYR A 414 5.94 -20.42 5.95
N THR A 415 5.87 -20.53 7.28
CA THR A 415 4.65 -20.89 8.01
C THR A 415 3.95 -19.64 8.55
N ARG A 416 2.67 -19.79 8.91
CA ARG A 416 1.89 -18.71 9.53
C ARG A 416 2.13 -18.54 11.03
N ASP A 417 3.14 -19.22 11.59
CA ASP A 417 3.53 -19.08 12.99
C ASP A 417 4.26 -17.77 13.27
N PHE A 418 4.84 -17.18 12.21
CA PHE A 418 5.52 -15.88 12.24
C PHE A 418 4.89 -14.92 11.22
N PRO A 419 4.88 -13.61 11.49
CA PRO A 419 4.18 -12.64 10.65
C PRO A 419 4.88 -12.32 9.32
N VAL A 420 6.12 -12.77 9.09
CA VAL A 420 6.95 -12.37 7.95
C VAL A 420 6.36 -12.80 6.60
N GLU A 421 5.65 -13.93 6.53
CA GLU A 421 4.96 -14.37 5.32
C GLU A 421 3.81 -13.42 4.97
N ARG A 422 3.09 -12.89 5.98
CA ARG A 422 2.03 -11.90 5.82
C ARG A 422 2.63 -10.57 5.36
N TYR A 423 3.72 -10.12 5.95
CA TYR A 423 4.41 -8.89 5.54
C TYR A 423 4.81 -8.93 4.07
N MET A 424 5.31 -10.07 3.58
CA MET A 424 5.66 -10.24 2.17
C MET A 424 4.44 -10.13 1.24
N ARG A 425 3.30 -10.71 1.62
CA ARG A 425 2.06 -10.62 0.85
C ARG A 425 1.50 -9.19 0.83
N GLU A 426 1.54 -8.49 1.98
CA GLU A 426 1.10 -7.10 2.14
C GLU A 426 2.00 -6.13 1.37
N ALA A 427 3.32 -6.33 1.37
CA ALA A 427 4.26 -5.49 0.63
C ALA A 427 3.99 -5.47 -0.88
N LYS A 428 3.48 -6.58 -1.44
CA LYS A 428 3.29 -6.71 -2.89
C LYS A 428 2.33 -5.69 -3.47
N ILE A 429 1.20 -5.44 -2.82
CA ILE A 429 0.20 -4.49 -3.33
C ILE A 429 0.73 -3.05 -3.34
N MET A 430 1.66 -2.71 -2.44
CA MET A 430 2.24 -1.37 -2.35
C MET A 430 3.04 -0.98 -3.60
N GLN A 431 3.53 -1.96 -4.37
CA GLN A 431 4.14 -1.72 -5.69
C GLN A 431 3.12 -1.44 -6.80
N ILE A 432 1.82 -1.67 -6.56
CA ILE A 432 0.77 -1.68 -7.58
C ILE A 432 -0.17 -0.48 -7.44
N PHE A 433 -0.79 -0.29 -6.27
CA PHE A 433 -1.79 0.76 -6.07
C PHE A 433 -1.17 2.17 -5.96
N GLU A 434 -2.00 3.21 -6.00
CA GLU A 434 -1.62 4.64 -6.04
C GLU A 434 -0.58 4.97 -7.13
N GLY A 435 -0.73 4.30 -8.26
CA GLY A 435 0.20 4.31 -9.38
C GLY A 435 1.29 3.26 -9.25
N THR A 436 1.30 2.32 -10.19
CA THR A 436 2.30 1.23 -10.20
C THR A 436 3.72 1.77 -10.21
N ASN A 437 4.69 0.95 -9.80
CA ASN A 437 6.10 1.35 -9.84
C ASN A 437 6.59 1.65 -11.27
N GLN A 438 5.90 1.13 -12.30
CA GLN A 438 6.10 1.54 -13.70
C GLN A 438 5.61 2.96 -13.94
N ILE A 439 4.45 3.35 -13.38
CA ILE A 439 3.94 4.73 -13.45
C ILE A 439 4.87 5.68 -12.70
N GLN A 440 5.42 5.29 -11.53
CA GLN A 440 6.40 6.13 -10.83
C GLN A 440 7.63 6.39 -11.72
N ARG A 441 8.16 5.35 -12.39
CA ARG A 441 9.28 5.49 -13.34
C ARG A 441 8.91 6.41 -14.52
N LEU A 442 7.68 6.31 -15.02
CA LEU A 442 7.18 7.20 -16.07
C LEU A 442 7.12 8.67 -15.62
N VAL A 443 6.59 8.95 -14.41
CA VAL A 443 6.53 10.31 -13.84
C VAL A 443 7.95 10.88 -13.66
N ILE A 444 8.88 10.10 -13.16
CA ILE A 444 10.28 10.50 -12.97
C ILE A 444 10.93 10.79 -14.34
N SER A 445 10.77 9.89 -15.32
CA SER A 445 11.45 9.99 -16.62
C SER A 445 10.97 11.17 -17.46
N ARG A 446 9.69 11.53 -17.37
CA ARG A 446 9.12 12.70 -18.08
C ARG A 446 9.82 14.02 -17.73
N GLN A 447 10.48 14.10 -16.59
CA GLN A 447 11.22 15.31 -16.20
C GLN A 447 12.60 15.42 -16.82
N PHE A 448 13.08 14.34 -17.47
CA PHE A 448 14.35 14.38 -18.23
C PHE A 448 14.15 14.77 -19.69
N ALA A 449 12.91 14.74 -20.17
CA ALA A 449 12.55 15.03 -21.55
C ALA A 449 12.21 16.52 -21.79
N ARG A 450 12.99 17.44 -21.22
CA ARG A 450 12.85 18.91 -21.39
C ARG A 450 13.83 19.44 -22.41
#